data_a9eb4b9685e0396d1dd81eb2e5630d1f
#
_entry.id   a9eb4b9685e0396d1dd81eb2e5630d1f
#
_cell.length_a   1.000
_cell.length_b   1.000
_cell.length_c   1.000
_cell.angle_alpha   90.00
_cell.angle_beta   90.00
_cell.angle_gamma   90.00
#
_symmetry.space_group_name_H-M   'P 1'
#
loop_
_entity.id
_entity.type
_entity.pdbx_description
1 polymer ?
#
loop_
_entity_poly.entity_id
_entity_poly.type
_entity_poly.pdbx_seq_one_letter_code
_entity_poly.pdbx_strand_id
1 'polypeptide(L)'
;DQKITDLARKYFDEPKSTKVVTYDGRAYLNAIDKKYDVIMVDAYQDITIPFQMSSVEFFRMVKEHLNDGGVMVVNMNMRGQTKGSITDYLTDTIQSVFPTVYTADVPNTTNRELFASMSPDIKNNLDMNLALSSQNDEFTEMMAQVSDGLVKQPGGSYILTDDKAPVELLGI
;
A
#
# COMPACT_ATOMS: atom_id res chain seq x y z
N ASP A 1 -14.59 -9.31 -7.65
CA ASP A 1 -15.81 -10.16 -7.55
C ASP A 1 -17.05 -9.26 -7.65
N GLN A 2 -17.95 -9.57 -8.62
CA GLN A 2 -19.17 -8.77 -8.85
C GLN A 2 -20.10 -8.74 -7.63
N LYS A 3 -20.16 -9.83 -6.88
CA LYS A 3 -20.99 -9.88 -5.65
C LYS A 3 -20.52 -8.88 -4.60
N ILE A 4 -19.22 -8.69 -4.45
CA ILE A 4 -18.65 -7.70 -3.50
C ILE A 4 -19.02 -6.29 -3.95
N THR A 5 -18.91 -5.99 -5.23
CA THR A 5 -19.34 -4.70 -5.81
C THR A 5 -20.84 -4.45 -5.56
N ASP A 6 -21.67 -5.45 -5.76
CA ASP A 6 -23.12 -5.33 -5.53
C ASP A 6 -23.46 -5.14 -4.04
N LEU A 7 -22.72 -5.82 -3.14
CA LEU A 7 -22.86 -5.66 -1.68
C LEU A 7 -22.38 -4.28 -1.20
N ALA A 8 -21.29 -3.75 -1.76
CA ALA A 8 -20.80 -2.41 -1.43
C ALA A 8 -21.89 -1.34 -1.70
N ARG A 9 -22.52 -1.42 -2.86
CA ARG A 9 -23.62 -0.53 -3.24
C ARG A 9 -24.86 -0.69 -2.38
N LYS A 10 -25.17 -1.92 -1.96
CA LYS A 10 -26.39 -2.25 -1.24
C LYS A 10 -26.32 -1.95 0.26
N TYR A 11 -25.16 -2.13 0.88
CA TYR A 11 -25.02 -2.15 2.33
C TYR A 11 -23.99 -1.15 2.88
N PHE A 12 -23.14 -0.58 2.04
CA PHE A 12 -22.05 0.32 2.46
C PHE A 12 -22.14 1.71 1.84
N ASP A 13 -23.33 2.07 1.34
CA ASP A 13 -23.64 3.40 0.78
C ASP A 13 -22.59 3.91 -0.23
N GLU A 14 -22.00 3.00 -1.03
CA GLU A 14 -21.03 3.38 -2.05
C GLU A 14 -21.62 4.47 -2.98
N PRO A 15 -20.97 5.64 -3.09
CA PRO A 15 -21.48 6.74 -3.91
C PRO A 15 -21.64 6.32 -5.37
N LYS A 16 -22.75 6.67 -6.01
CA LYS A 16 -22.97 6.38 -7.44
C LYS A 16 -21.94 7.02 -8.37
N SER A 17 -21.26 8.06 -7.89
CA SER A 17 -20.17 8.74 -8.59
C SER A 17 -18.86 7.96 -8.57
N THR A 18 -18.71 6.97 -7.68
CA THR A 18 -17.50 6.13 -7.60
C THR A 18 -17.38 5.27 -8.85
N LYS A 19 -16.28 5.40 -9.56
CA LYS A 19 -15.98 4.55 -10.70
C LYS A 19 -15.44 3.20 -10.24
N VAL A 20 -16.28 2.19 -10.31
CA VAL A 20 -15.92 0.80 -9.93
C VAL A 20 -15.68 -0.03 -11.18
N VAL A 21 -14.58 -0.76 -11.19
CA VAL A 21 -14.26 -1.77 -12.20
C VAL A 21 -14.09 -3.11 -11.50
N THR A 22 -14.98 -4.06 -11.80
CA THR A 22 -14.89 -5.41 -11.24
C THR A 22 -14.02 -6.27 -12.14
N TYR A 23 -12.74 -6.36 -11.81
CA TYR A 23 -11.76 -7.11 -12.57
C TYR A 23 -10.62 -7.59 -11.65
N ASP A 24 -9.69 -8.42 -12.14
CA ASP A 24 -8.43 -8.68 -11.46
C ASP A 24 -7.59 -7.39 -11.44
N GLY A 25 -7.11 -6.98 -10.25
CA GLY A 25 -6.44 -5.69 -10.07
C GLY A 25 -5.14 -5.56 -10.87
N ARG A 26 -4.33 -6.62 -10.89
CA ARG A 26 -3.07 -6.65 -11.65
C ARG A 26 -3.34 -6.66 -13.15
N ALA A 27 -4.27 -7.50 -13.61
CA ALA A 27 -4.66 -7.56 -15.01
C ALA A 27 -5.29 -6.24 -15.49
N TYR A 28 -6.07 -5.56 -14.62
CA TYR A 28 -6.61 -4.24 -14.94
C TYR A 28 -5.49 -3.22 -15.10
N LEU A 29 -4.55 -3.16 -14.15
CA LEU A 29 -3.43 -2.22 -14.21
C LEU A 29 -2.59 -2.44 -15.48
N ASN A 30 -2.34 -3.70 -15.85
CA ASN A 30 -1.61 -4.06 -17.08
C ASN A 30 -2.34 -3.67 -18.37
N ALA A 31 -3.66 -3.48 -18.32
CA ALA A 31 -4.48 -3.19 -19.50
C ALA A 31 -4.76 -1.70 -19.73
N ILE A 32 -4.37 -0.83 -18.79
CA ILE A 32 -4.64 0.61 -18.87
C ILE A 32 -3.36 1.41 -19.06
N ASP A 33 -3.51 2.60 -19.62
CA ASP A 33 -2.41 3.56 -19.89
C ASP A 33 -2.59 4.82 -19.04
N LYS A 34 -3.11 4.65 -17.81
CA LYS A 34 -3.44 5.77 -16.93
C LYS A 34 -2.46 5.84 -15.76
N LYS A 35 -2.05 7.06 -15.40
CA LYS A 35 -1.26 7.34 -14.20
C LYS A 35 -2.12 7.93 -13.09
N TYR A 36 -1.67 7.74 -11.87
CA TYR A 36 -2.37 8.13 -10.65
C TYR A 36 -1.40 8.84 -9.68
N ASP A 37 -1.92 9.73 -8.88
CA ASP A 37 -1.16 10.37 -7.79
C ASP A 37 -1.02 9.43 -6.60
N VAL A 38 -2.03 8.57 -6.39
CA VAL A 38 -2.04 7.56 -5.34
C VAL A 38 -2.56 6.23 -5.89
N ILE A 39 -1.86 5.15 -5.59
CA ILE A 39 -2.35 3.77 -5.80
C ILE A 39 -2.37 3.07 -4.45
N MET A 40 -3.56 2.67 -4.00
CA MET A 40 -3.75 1.93 -2.76
C MET A 40 -3.92 0.44 -3.05
N VAL A 41 -3.13 -0.39 -2.38
CA VAL A 41 -3.18 -1.85 -2.46
C VAL A 41 -3.69 -2.37 -1.13
N ASP A 42 -4.97 -2.69 -1.08
CA ASP A 42 -5.65 -3.28 0.06
C ASP A 42 -6.40 -4.53 -0.40
N ALA A 43 -5.63 -5.51 -0.83
CA ALA A 43 -6.16 -6.75 -1.38
C ALA A 43 -5.62 -7.93 -0.55
N TYR A 44 -6.53 -8.58 0.15
CA TYR A 44 -6.23 -9.76 0.93
C TYR A 44 -7.03 -10.96 0.47
N GLN A 45 -6.38 -12.14 0.48
CA GLN A 45 -7.03 -13.43 0.43
C GLN A 45 -6.78 -14.09 1.79
N ASP A 46 -7.81 -14.20 2.60
CA ASP A 46 -7.70 -14.54 4.03
C ASP A 46 -6.84 -13.51 4.79
N ILE A 47 -5.64 -13.92 5.21
CA ILE A 47 -4.69 -13.11 6.00
C ILE A 47 -3.46 -12.67 5.21
N THR A 48 -3.34 -13.06 3.95
CA THR A 48 -2.17 -12.79 3.11
C THR A 48 -2.53 -11.96 1.89
N ILE A 49 -1.59 -11.12 1.45
CA ILE A 49 -1.68 -10.48 0.14
C ILE A 49 -1.57 -11.56 -0.97
N PRO A 50 -2.39 -11.52 -2.03
CA PRO A 50 -2.27 -12.47 -3.13
C PRO A 50 -0.87 -12.45 -3.76
N PHE A 51 -0.29 -13.64 -4.04
CA PHE A 51 1.08 -13.75 -4.54
C PHE A 51 1.32 -12.90 -5.80
N GLN A 52 0.33 -12.80 -6.70
CA GLN A 52 0.39 -12.00 -7.92
C GLN A 52 0.46 -10.49 -7.67
N MET A 53 0.19 -10.03 -6.44
CA MET A 53 0.27 -8.62 -6.02
C MET A 53 1.39 -8.36 -5.01
N SER A 54 2.31 -9.31 -4.83
CA SER A 54 3.41 -9.23 -3.86
C SER A 54 4.81 -9.24 -4.51
N SER A 55 4.90 -9.43 -5.82
CA SER A 55 6.16 -9.59 -6.54
C SER A 55 6.80 -8.26 -6.99
N VAL A 56 8.09 -8.30 -7.23
CA VAL A 56 8.84 -7.14 -7.78
C VAL A 56 8.28 -6.71 -9.13
N GLU A 57 7.77 -7.63 -9.94
CA GLU A 57 7.15 -7.36 -11.24
C GLU A 57 5.85 -6.56 -11.07
N PHE A 58 5.03 -6.93 -10.09
CA PHE A 58 3.82 -6.16 -9.78
C PHE A 58 4.15 -4.75 -9.29
N PHE A 59 5.10 -4.59 -8.39
CA PHE A 59 5.47 -3.27 -7.87
C PHE A 59 6.14 -2.38 -8.92
N ARG A 60 6.86 -2.95 -9.90
CA ARG A 60 7.34 -2.20 -11.07
C ARG A 60 6.17 -1.69 -11.92
N MET A 61 5.16 -2.52 -12.15
CA MET A 61 3.95 -2.11 -12.85
C MET A 61 3.23 -0.97 -12.11
N VAL A 62 3.07 -1.07 -10.78
CA VAL A 62 2.51 0.03 -9.97
C VAL A 62 3.31 1.31 -10.13
N LYS A 63 4.65 1.24 -10.08
CA LYS A 63 5.53 2.38 -10.28
C LYS A 63 5.31 3.06 -11.64
N GLU A 64 5.14 2.29 -12.71
CA GLU A 64 4.91 2.81 -14.06
C GLU A 64 3.57 3.57 -14.17
N HIS A 65 2.61 3.24 -13.31
CA HIS A 65 1.29 3.88 -13.25
C HIS A 65 1.19 5.01 -12.20
N LEU A 66 2.28 5.38 -11.54
CA LEU A 66 2.33 6.56 -10.68
C LEU A 66 2.79 7.79 -11.46
N ASN A 67 2.18 8.93 -11.15
CA ASN A 67 2.67 10.25 -11.56
C ASN A 67 3.99 10.58 -10.84
N ASP A 68 4.69 11.60 -11.32
CA ASP A 68 5.86 12.15 -10.62
C ASP A 68 5.46 12.60 -9.21
N GLY A 69 6.18 12.12 -8.20
CA GLY A 69 5.84 12.36 -6.79
C GLY A 69 4.68 11.54 -6.25
N GLY A 70 4.08 10.67 -7.07
CA GLY A 70 3.00 9.78 -6.64
C GLY A 70 3.41 8.78 -5.57
N VAL A 71 2.43 8.30 -4.81
CA VAL A 71 2.63 7.41 -3.66
C VAL A 71 1.83 6.12 -3.83
N MET A 72 2.49 4.99 -3.62
CA MET A 72 1.82 3.72 -3.38
C MET A 72 1.59 3.54 -1.89
N VAL A 73 0.39 3.11 -1.51
CA VAL A 73 0.04 2.74 -0.14
C VAL A 73 -0.34 1.27 -0.10
N VAL A 74 0.22 0.52 0.84
CA VAL A 74 -0.09 -0.90 1.04
C VAL A 74 -0.50 -1.12 2.48
N ASN A 75 -1.71 -1.62 2.70
CA ASN A 75 -2.11 -2.11 4.01
C ASN A 75 -1.48 -3.50 4.22
N MET A 76 -0.70 -3.65 5.29
CA MET A 76 -0.03 -4.91 5.65
C MET A 76 -0.61 -5.45 6.95
N ASN A 77 -0.94 -6.74 6.98
CA ASN A 77 -1.31 -7.42 8.22
C ASN A 77 -0.05 -8.00 8.89
N MET A 78 0.27 -7.50 10.09
CA MET A 78 1.49 -7.85 10.84
C MET A 78 1.36 -9.06 11.76
N ARG A 79 0.56 -10.02 11.46
CA ARG A 79 0.57 -11.27 12.23
C ARG A 79 1.92 -11.96 12.04
N GLY A 80 2.70 -12.04 13.11
CA GLY A 80 4.04 -12.66 13.12
C GLY A 80 5.17 -11.69 12.72
N GLN A 81 5.70 -10.95 13.70
CA GLN A 81 6.84 -10.02 13.52
C GLN A 81 8.19 -10.72 13.68
N THR A 82 8.33 -11.95 13.22
CA THR A 82 9.61 -12.65 13.23
C THR A 82 10.43 -12.26 12.01
N LYS A 83 11.75 -12.22 12.17
CA LYS A 83 12.67 -11.99 11.05
C LYS A 83 12.40 -12.99 9.91
N GLY A 84 12.26 -12.47 8.68
CA GLY A 84 11.88 -13.28 7.52
C GLY A 84 10.38 -13.54 7.42
N SER A 85 9.56 -12.73 8.08
CA SER A 85 8.10 -12.75 7.93
C SER A 85 7.67 -12.19 6.57
N ILE A 86 6.40 -12.40 6.22
CA ILE A 86 5.82 -11.80 5.00
C ILE A 86 5.98 -10.28 4.95
N THR A 87 5.96 -9.61 6.11
CA THR A 87 6.15 -8.17 6.23
C THR A 87 7.55 -7.75 5.78
N ASP A 88 8.59 -8.48 6.19
CA ASP A 88 9.97 -8.23 5.75
C ASP A 88 10.11 -8.44 4.25
N TYR A 89 9.57 -9.56 3.73
CA TYR A 89 9.61 -9.85 2.30
C TYR A 89 8.88 -8.79 1.46
N LEU A 90 7.70 -8.34 1.86
CA LEU A 90 6.98 -7.29 1.16
C LEU A 90 7.74 -5.95 1.21
N THR A 91 8.23 -5.58 2.39
CA THR A 91 8.98 -4.33 2.57
C THR A 91 10.24 -4.31 1.70
N ASP A 92 11.04 -5.37 1.73
CA ASP A 92 12.27 -5.48 0.94
C ASP A 92 11.98 -5.51 -0.57
N THR A 93 10.94 -6.25 -0.97
CA THR A 93 10.51 -6.32 -2.37
C THR A 93 10.08 -4.95 -2.90
N ILE A 94 9.26 -4.22 -2.13
CA ILE A 94 8.83 -2.86 -2.49
C ILE A 94 10.05 -1.93 -2.54
N GLN A 95 10.94 -2.01 -1.56
CA GLN A 95 12.14 -1.17 -1.50
C GLN A 95 13.11 -1.43 -2.65
N SER A 96 13.12 -2.62 -3.24
CA SER A 96 13.91 -2.91 -4.45
C SER A 96 13.44 -2.13 -5.68
N VAL A 97 12.20 -1.60 -5.65
CA VAL A 97 11.57 -0.83 -6.73
C VAL A 97 11.47 0.65 -6.40
N PHE A 98 11.16 0.98 -5.15
CA PHE A 98 10.95 2.36 -4.68
C PHE A 98 12.08 2.76 -3.72
N PRO A 99 12.84 3.83 -3.99
CA PRO A 99 13.96 4.25 -3.14
C PRO A 99 13.51 4.83 -1.80
N THR A 100 12.26 5.24 -1.69
CA THR A 100 11.69 5.82 -0.47
C THR A 100 10.52 4.99 0.01
N VAL A 101 10.72 4.33 1.16
CA VAL A 101 9.70 3.50 1.81
C VAL A 101 9.62 3.89 3.28
N TYR A 102 8.42 4.16 3.75
CA TYR A 102 8.07 4.37 5.15
C TYR A 102 6.98 3.41 5.58
N THR A 103 6.94 3.09 6.86
CA THR A 103 5.83 2.36 7.47
C THR A 103 5.30 3.10 8.68
N ALA A 104 4.00 2.93 8.97
CA ALA A 104 3.37 3.38 10.20
C ALA A 104 2.46 2.28 10.73
N ASP A 105 2.56 1.98 12.03
CA ASP A 105 1.68 1.02 12.69
C ASP A 105 0.34 1.66 13.02
N VAL A 106 -0.76 0.97 12.73
CA VAL A 106 -2.09 1.45 13.07
C VAL A 106 -2.39 1.10 14.54
N PRO A 107 -2.62 2.10 15.41
CA PRO A 107 -2.81 1.86 16.82
C PRO A 107 -3.94 0.87 17.14
N ASN A 108 -3.71 -0.02 18.10
CA ASN A 108 -4.68 -1.03 18.56
C ASN A 108 -5.14 -2.06 17.51
N THR A 109 -4.39 -2.22 16.43
CA THR A 109 -4.65 -3.22 15.38
C THR A 109 -3.40 -4.04 15.08
N THR A 110 -3.51 -4.99 14.16
CA THR A 110 -2.37 -5.71 13.58
C THR A 110 -1.99 -5.16 12.20
N ASN A 111 -2.52 -3.99 11.82
CA ASN A 111 -2.25 -3.39 10.53
C ASN A 111 -1.06 -2.45 10.60
N ARG A 112 -0.31 -2.45 9.53
CA ARG A 112 0.79 -1.51 9.25
C ARG A 112 0.58 -0.95 7.86
N GLU A 113 0.55 0.36 7.75
CA GLU A 113 0.52 1.03 6.45
C GLU A 113 1.94 1.23 5.94
N LEU A 114 2.18 0.85 4.69
CA LEU A 114 3.44 1.09 3.99
C LEU A 114 3.22 2.13 2.89
N PHE A 115 4.08 3.13 2.87
CA PHE A 115 4.09 4.22 1.90
C PHE A 115 5.36 4.14 1.06
N ALA A 116 5.24 4.05 -0.25
CA ALA A 116 6.36 3.97 -1.17
C ALA A 116 6.30 5.01 -2.29
N SER A 117 7.42 5.64 -2.62
CA SER A 117 7.50 6.65 -3.68
C SER A 117 8.87 6.67 -4.33
N MET A 118 8.91 7.18 -5.56
CA MET A 118 10.16 7.55 -6.23
C MET A 118 10.71 8.88 -5.69
N SER A 119 9.87 9.72 -5.09
CA SER A 119 10.30 10.98 -4.47
C SER A 119 10.95 10.72 -3.11
N PRO A 120 12.08 11.36 -2.78
CA PRO A 120 12.65 11.33 -1.44
C PRO A 120 11.87 12.14 -0.41
N ASP A 121 10.96 13.00 -0.84
CA ASP A 121 10.40 14.10 -0.06
C ASP A 121 9.01 13.79 0.52
N ILE A 122 8.50 12.56 0.45
CA ILE A 122 7.12 12.26 0.87
C ILE A 122 6.85 12.65 2.32
N LYS A 123 7.78 12.38 3.26
CA LYS A 123 7.60 12.78 4.65
C LYS A 123 7.68 14.30 4.81
N ASN A 124 8.64 14.94 4.18
CA ASN A 124 8.77 16.40 4.23
C ASN A 124 7.52 17.10 3.66
N ASN A 125 6.96 16.58 2.57
CA ASN A 125 5.73 17.10 1.98
C ASN A 125 4.53 16.93 2.93
N LEU A 126 4.44 15.83 3.65
CA LEU A 126 3.41 15.62 4.67
C LEU A 126 3.56 16.65 5.79
N ASP A 127 4.77 16.81 6.34
CA ASP A 127 5.04 17.77 7.42
C ASP A 127 4.75 19.21 6.99
N MET A 128 5.11 19.59 5.75
CA MET A 128 4.79 20.90 5.19
C MET A 128 3.28 21.11 5.05
N ASN A 129 2.53 20.12 4.58
CA ASN A 129 1.08 20.23 4.46
C ASN A 129 0.40 20.34 5.82
N LEU A 130 0.89 19.61 6.83
CA LEU A 130 0.41 19.73 8.20
C LEU A 130 0.68 21.13 8.78
N ALA A 131 1.86 21.70 8.53
CA ALA A 131 2.21 23.05 8.97
C ALA A 131 1.36 24.16 8.31
N LEU A 132 0.85 23.90 7.09
CA LEU A 132 -0.05 24.81 6.38
C LEU A 132 -1.51 24.63 6.77
N SER A 133 -1.87 23.51 7.42
CA SER A 133 -3.22 23.25 7.88
C SER A 133 -3.58 24.21 9.02
N SER A 134 -4.58 25.04 8.78
CA SER A 134 -5.11 25.98 9.79
C SER A 134 -6.26 25.37 10.61
N GLN A 135 -6.63 24.14 10.32
CA GLN A 135 -7.78 23.47 10.93
C GLN A 135 -7.30 22.47 11.96
N ASN A 136 -7.79 22.64 13.17
CA ASN A 136 -7.58 21.69 14.27
C ASN A 136 -8.76 20.71 14.24
N ASP A 137 -8.83 19.90 13.20
CA ASP A 137 -9.84 18.87 13.01
C ASP A 137 -9.27 17.47 13.22
N GLU A 138 -10.13 16.51 13.39
CA GLU A 138 -9.80 15.10 13.61
C GLU A 138 -8.88 14.53 12.50
N PHE A 139 -9.06 14.99 11.25
CA PHE A 139 -8.21 14.59 10.13
C PHE A 139 -6.78 15.10 10.30
N THR A 140 -6.59 16.36 10.67
CA THR A 140 -5.27 16.95 10.91
C THR A 140 -4.56 16.25 12.08
N GLU A 141 -5.27 15.95 13.17
CA GLU A 141 -4.72 15.18 14.29
C GLU A 141 -4.30 13.76 13.87
N MET A 142 -5.12 13.08 13.10
CA MET A 142 -4.80 11.76 12.57
C MET A 142 -3.55 11.81 11.67
N MET A 143 -3.45 12.78 10.77
CA MET A 143 -2.31 12.94 9.88
C MET A 143 -1.02 13.31 10.63
N ALA A 144 -1.12 14.07 11.73
CA ALA A 144 0.02 14.33 12.62
C ALA A 144 0.50 13.03 13.30
N GLN A 145 -0.41 12.22 13.80
CA GLN A 145 -0.07 10.90 14.36
C GLN A 145 0.60 9.99 13.33
N VAL A 146 0.11 9.98 12.08
CA VAL A 146 0.76 9.24 10.99
C VAL A 146 2.17 9.75 10.76
N SER A 147 2.38 11.08 10.66
CA SER A 147 3.71 11.66 10.46
C SER A 147 4.69 11.31 11.57
N ASP A 148 4.25 11.39 12.82
CA ASP A 148 5.05 11.02 14.00
C ASP A 148 5.39 9.52 14.04
N GLY A 149 4.47 8.68 13.56
CA GLY A 149 4.61 7.23 13.50
C GLY A 149 5.41 6.71 12.30
N LEU A 150 5.77 7.57 11.33
CA LEU A 150 6.49 7.13 10.14
C LEU A 150 7.92 6.68 10.44
N VAL A 151 8.20 5.42 10.12
CA VAL A 151 9.53 4.81 10.23
C VAL A 151 10.08 4.53 8.83
N LYS A 152 11.21 5.16 8.49
CA LYS A 152 11.90 4.89 7.23
C LYS A 152 12.46 3.47 7.23
N GLN A 153 12.17 2.72 6.18
CA GLN A 153 12.62 1.34 6.05
C GLN A 153 13.99 1.29 5.36
N PRO A 154 14.96 0.56 5.93
CA PRO A 154 16.20 0.23 5.23
C PRO A 154 15.90 -0.85 4.17
N GLY A 155 16.64 -0.86 3.09
CA GLY A 155 16.60 -1.96 2.11
C GLY A 155 17.11 -3.26 2.70
N GLY A 156 16.54 -4.38 2.24
CA GLY A 156 16.93 -5.71 2.63
C GLY A 156 17.10 -6.65 1.43
N SER A 157 17.13 -7.95 1.68
CA SER A 157 17.44 -8.97 0.68
C SER A 157 16.31 -9.99 0.44
N TYR A 158 15.18 -9.85 1.14
CA TYR A 158 14.04 -10.73 0.98
C TYR A 158 13.18 -10.26 -0.22
N ILE A 159 13.41 -10.87 -1.38
CA ILE A 159 12.74 -10.45 -2.62
C ILE A 159 11.77 -11.52 -3.10
N LEU A 160 10.52 -11.10 -3.35
CA LEU A 160 9.48 -11.92 -4.00
C LEU A 160 9.46 -11.60 -5.50
N THR A 161 9.43 -12.65 -6.30
CA THR A 161 9.30 -12.56 -7.76
C THR A 161 8.09 -13.38 -8.21
N ASP A 162 7.59 -13.18 -9.43
CA ASP A 162 6.48 -13.96 -9.96
C ASP A 162 6.75 -15.48 -9.93
N ASP A 163 8.01 -15.86 -10.09
CA ASP A 163 8.42 -17.27 -10.04
C ASP A 163 8.65 -17.79 -8.61
N LYS A 164 8.77 -16.88 -7.61
CA LYS A 164 9.08 -17.24 -6.23
C LYS A 164 8.45 -16.25 -5.26
N ALA A 165 7.18 -16.45 -4.99
CA ALA A 165 6.41 -15.68 -4.00
C ALA A 165 5.59 -16.63 -3.08
N PRO A 166 6.25 -17.36 -2.14
CA PRO A 166 5.57 -18.32 -1.27
C PRO A 166 4.85 -17.61 -0.11
N VAL A 167 4.00 -16.63 -0.40
CA VAL A 167 3.34 -15.77 0.59
C VAL A 167 2.50 -16.53 1.62
N GLU A 168 1.90 -17.64 1.21
CA GLU A 168 1.09 -18.48 2.08
C GLU A 168 1.93 -19.19 3.18
N LEU A 169 3.22 -19.41 2.91
CA LEU A 169 4.14 -20.04 3.86
C LEU A 169 4.81 -19.01 4.79
N LEU A 170 4.79 -17.74 4.45
CA LEU A 170 5.44 -16.66 5.20
C LEU A 170 4.50 -15.98 6.21
N GLY A 171 3.21 -16.27 6.12
CA GLY A 171 2.16 -15.70 6.99
C GLY A 171 1.73 -16.61 8.15
N ILE A 172 2.41 -17.74 8.36
CA ILE A 172 2.08 -18.72 9.42
C ILE A 172 2.95 -18.45 10.66
#